data_081d1d1a15de699577c68ac1a3f7a57c
#
_entry.id   081d1d1a15de699577c68ac1a3f7a57c
#
_cell.length_a   1.000
_cell.length_b   1.000
_cell.length_c   1.000
_cell.angle_alpha   90.00
_cell.angle_beta   90.00
_cell.angle_gamma   90.00
#
_symmetry.space_group_name_H-M   'P 1'
#
loop_
_entity.id
_entity.type
_entity.pdbx_description
1 polymer ?
#
loop_
_entity_poly.entity_id
_entity_poly.type
_entity_poly.pdbx_seq_one_letter_code
_entity_poly.pdbx_strand_id
1 'polypeptide(L)'
;MIRVYNYASYHIEAIEKIGLARINCADGPVGWACFMDKTRFYDTCSFCSQTLVATSWNKDIANRFGKTVGDEGIIGNEKGDKSPYSGWYAPGVNIHRSPFGGRNFEYYSEDGMLSGIMAAEQIKGCNSKGVFTFVKHFAVNEQETHRSISGDSSYLT
;
A
#
# COMPACT_ATOMS: atom_id res chain seq x y z
N MET A 1 27.61 12.35 6.22
CA MET A 1 26.26 12.90 6.37
C MET A 1 25.34 12.04 5.50
N ILE A 2 24.46 11.25 6.13
CA ILE A 2 23.49 10.42 5.40
C ILE A 2 22.35 11.36 5.00
N ARG A 3 22.23 11.64 3.71
CA ARG A 3 21.05 12.38 3.20
C ARG A 3 19.90 11.39 3.04
N VAL A 4 19.06 11.30 4.05
CA VAL A 4 17.74 10.69 3.89
C VAL A 4 16.89 11.72 3.15
N TYR A 5 16.61 11.49 1.89
CA TYR A 5 15.73 12.35 1.11
C TYR A 5 14.29 12.16 1.58
N ASN A 6 13.80 13.13 2.32
CA ASN A 6 12.45 13.19 2.88
C ASN A 6 11.40 13.74 1.87
N TYR A 7 11.47 13.32 0.63
CA TYR A 7 10.26 13.36 -0.19
C TYR A 7 9.63 11.99 -0.12
N ALA A 8 8.32 11.88 -0.24
CA ALA A 8 7.63 10.61 -0.42
C ALA A 8 8.29 9.87 -1.59
N SER A 9 9.51 9.45 -1.32
CA SER A 9 10.40 8.91 -2.31
C SER A 9 10.04 7.46 -2.45
N TYR A 10 9.59 7.11 -3.60
CA TYR A 10 9.36 5.74 -3.98
C TYR A 10 10.67 4.92 -4.06
N HIS A 11 11.75 5.44 -3.52
CA HIS A 11 13.02 4.72 -3.41
C HIS A 11 13.92 5.27 -2.29
N ILE A 12 14.78 4.42 -1.79
CA ILE A 12 15.91 4.76 -0.91
C ILE A 12 17.17 4.38 -1.67
N GLU A 13 18.12 5.32 -1.78
CA GLU A 13 19.37 5.05 -2.47
C GLU A 13 20.25 4.05 -1.71
N ALA A 14 21.05 3.30 -2.45
CA ALA A 14 21.99 2.34 -1.87
C ALA A 14 23.01 3.03 -0.96
N ILE A 15 23.36 2.39 0.14
CA ILE A 15 24.44 2.82 1.04
C ILE A 15 25.46 1.69 1.13
N GLU A 16 26.39 1.66 0.20
CA GLU A 16 27.39 0.59 0.06
C GLU A 16 28.19 0.34 1.35
N LYS A 17 28.52 1.41 2.09
CA LYS A 17 29.29 1.32 3.35
C LYS A 17 28.67 0.42 4.41
N ILE A 18 27.36 0.20 4.37
CA ILE A 18 26.62 -0.65 5.31
C ILE A 18 25.95 -1.83 4.63
N GLY A 19 26.25 -2.07 3.35
CA GLY A 19 25.66 -3.15 2.58
C GLY A 19 24.17 -2.97 2.28
N LEU A 20 23.64 -1.75 2.37
CA LEU A 20 22.24 -1.46 2.03
C LEU A 20 22.09 -1.32 0.52
N ALA A 21 21.37 -2.23 -0.11
CA ALA A 21 20.99 -2.12 -1.51
C ALA A 21 19.92 -1.03 -1.71
N ARG A 22 19.77 -0.55 -2.94
CA ARG A 22 18.66 0.35 -3.30
C ARG A 22 17.34 -0.33 -3.02
N ILE A 23 16.43 0.40 -2.38
CA ILE A 23 15.08 -0.03 -2.06
C ILE A 23 14.11 0.75 -2.95
N ASN A 24 13.33 0.04 -3.74
CA ASN A 24 12.24 0.64 -4.50
C ASN A 24 10.92 0.36 -3.78
N CYS A 25 10.06 1.38 -3.70
CA CYS A 25 8.75 1.30 -3.10
C CYS A 25 7.70 1.80 -4.08
N ALA A 26 6.49 1.30 -3.97
CA ALA A 26 5.36 1.80 -4.75
C ALA A 26 4.05 1.70 -3.97
N ASP A 27 3.06 2.41 -4.47
CA ASP A 27 1.75 2.53 -3.85
C ASP A 27 0.78 1.48 -4.42
N GLY A 28 -0.47 1.54 -4.01
CA GLY A 28 -1.59 0.84 -4.59
C GLY A 28 -2.20 -0.27 -3.73
N PRO A 29 -3.14 0.06 -2.82
CA PRO A 29 -3.84 -0.97 -2.02
C PRO A 29 -4.60 -2.01 -2.83
N VAL A 30 -4.93 -1.71 -4.06
CA VAL A 30 -5.62 -2.63 -4.99
C VAL A 30 -4.71 -3.17 -6.10
N GLY A 31 -3.41 -3.18 -5.87
CA GLY A 31 -2.37 -3.59 -6.80
C GLY A 31 -1.29 -2.53 -6.94
N TRP A 32 -0.15 -2.88 -7.50
CA TRP A 32 0.95 -1.94 -7.66
C TRP A 32 0.57 -0.73 -8.51
N ALA A 33 0.86 0.46 -8.02
CA ALA A 33 0.63 1.72 -8.73
C ALA A 33 1.78 2.70 -8.47
N CYS A 34 2.14 3.48 -9.48
CA CYS A 34 3.07 4.56 -9.33
C CYS A 34 2.50 5.82 -9.98
N PHE A 35 2.17 6.82 -9.15
CA PHE A 35 1.63 8.09 -9.63
C PHE A 35 2.68 8.96 -10.33
N MET A 36 3.96 8.72 -10.02
CA MET A 36 5.08 9.49 -10.55
C MET A 36 5.54 8.99 -11.93
N ASP A 37 5.34 7.71 -12.20
CA ASP A 37 5.73 7.10 -13.46
C ASP A 37 4.70 6.06 -13.88
N LYS A 38 3.80 6.48 -14.72
CA LYS A 38 2.71 5.63 -15.23
C LYS A 38 3.19 4.53 -16.20
N THR A 39 4.46 4.54 -16.57
CA THR A 39 5.03 3.56 -17.49
C THR A 39 5.63 2.33 -16.78
N ARG A 40 5.72 2.37 -15.44
CA ARG A 40 6.40 1.33 -14.65
C ARG A 40 5.63 0.04 -14.43
N PHE A 41 4.29 0.05 -14.54
CA PHE A 41 3.46 -1.10 -14.17
C PHE A 41 2.58 -1.58 -15.31
N TYR A 42 3.20 -2.24 -16.30
CA TYR A 42 2.45 -2.80 -17.43
C TYR A 42 1.97 -4.24 -17.19
N ASP A 43 2.58 -4.96 -16.28
CA ASP A 43 2.40 -6.39 -16.10
C ASP A 43 1.85 -6.77 -14.71
N THR A 44 1.24 -5.83 -13.99
CA THR A 44 0.66 -6.07 -12.67
C THR A 44 -0.85 -6.25 -12.73
N CYS A 45 -1.39 -7.02 -11.79
CA CYS A 45 -2.82 -7.21 -11.65
C CYS A 45 -3.50 -6.02 -10.97
N SER A 46 -4.67 -5.67 -11.44
CA SER A 46 -5.61 -4.85 -10.68
C SER A 46 -6.50 -5.78 -9.86
N PHE A 47 -6.37 -5.70 -8.55
CA PHE A 47 -7.17 -6.51 -7.63
C PHE A 47 -8.49 -5.82 -7.27
N CYS A 48 -9.36 -6.56 -6.60
CA CYS A 48 -10.59 -6.01 -6.05
C CYS A 48 -10.33 -5.00 -4.92
N SER A 49 -11.33 -4.21 -4.58
CA SER A 49 -11.24 -3.28 -3.45
C SER A 49 -11.00 -4.01 -2.13
N GLN A 50 -10.36 -3.32 -1.17
CA GLN A 50 -10.15 -3.87 0.16
C GLN A 50 -11.49 -4.11 0.90
N THR A 51 -12.49 -3.28 0.63
CA THR A 51 -13.85 -3.51 1.10
C THR A 51 -14.39 -4.87 0.67
N LEU A 52 -14.19 -5.24 -0.60
CA LEU A 52 -14.63 -6.56 -1.09
C LEU A 52 -13.84 -7.70 -0.45
N VAL A 53 -12.56 -7.52 -0.21
CA VAL A 53 -11.75 -8.50 0.55
C VAL A 53 -12.34 -8.69 1.95
N ALA A 54 -12.67 -7.61 2.65
CA ALA A 54 -13.23 -7.67 4.00
C ALA A 54 -14.61 -8.34 4.04
N THR A 55 -15.48 -8.08 3.06
CA THR A 55 -16.82 -8.70 3.00
C THR A 55 -16.77 -10.21 2.85
N SER A 56 -15.64 -10.78 2.42
CA SER A 56 -15.47 -12.23 2.35
C SER A 56 -15.34 -12.89 3.74
N TRP A 57 -14.96 -12.14 4.77
CA TRP A 57 -14.61 -12.63 6.12
C TRP A 57 -13.56 -13.75 6.08
N ASN A 58 -12.84 -13.89 4.98
CA ASN A 58 -11.91 -14.98 4.74
C ASN A 58 -10.45 -14.51 4.81
N LYS A 59 -9.78 -14.89 5.87
CA LYS A 59 -8.37 -14.58 6.12
C LYS A 59 -7.44 -15.12 5.03
N ASP A 60 -7.77 -16.30 4.46
CA ASP A 60 -6.93 -16.91 3.42
C ASP A 60 -6.96 -16.10 2.14
N ILE A 61 -8.10 -15.46 1.81
CA ILE A 61 -8.20 -14.55 0.67
C ILE A 61 -7.29 -13.34 0.89
N ALA A 62 -7.33 -12.72 2.05
CA ALA A 62 -6.46 -11.60 2.38
C ALA A 62 -4.98 -11.99 2.32
N ASN A 63 -4.63 -13.16 2.88
CA ASN A 63 -3.26 -13.67 2.85
C ASN A 63 -2.77 -13.95 1.42
N ARG A 64 -3.59 -14.60 0.59
CA ARG A 64 -3.27 -14.85 -0.82
C ARG A 64 -3.10 -13.56 -1.60
N PHE A 65 -3.96 -12.58 -1.38
CA PHE A 65 -3.82 -11.25 -1.98
C PHE A 65 -2.43 -10.68 -1.68
N GLY A 66 -2.05 -10.65 -0.39
CA GLY A 66 -0.74 -10.17 0.01
C GLY A 66 0.42 -10.94 -0.65
N LYS A 67 0.31 -12.28 -0.72
CA LYS A 67 1.31 -13.12 -1.41
C LYS A 67 1.46 -12.75 -2.88
N THR A 68 0.35 -12.60 -3.58
CA THR A 68 0.37 -12.27 -5.02
C THR A 68 1.00 -10.90 -5.26
N VAL A 69 0.65 -9.90 -4.45
CA VAL A 69 1.31 -8.58 -4.52
C VAL A 69 2.81 -8.70 -4.23
N GLY A 70 3.18 -9.50 -3.25
CA GLY A 70 4.59 -9.75 -2.92
C GLY A 70 5.33 -10.41 -4.08
N ASP A 71 4.75 -11.42 -4.71
CA ASP A 71 5.34 -12.11 -5.88
C ASP A 71 5.52 -11.14 -7.05
N GLU A 72 4.51 -10.32 -7.36
CA GLU A 72 4.62 -9.28 -8.41
C GLU A 72 5.73 -8.26 -8.07
N GLY A 73 5.85 -7.84 -6.81
CA GLY A 73 6.89 -6.91 -6.39
C GLY A 73 8.30 -7.46 -6.59
N ILE A 74 8.52 -8.74 -6.27
CA ILE A 74 9.84 -9.39 -6.42
C ILE A 74 10.21 -9.62 -7.89
N ILE A 75 9.25 -10.03 -8.71
CA ILE A 75 9.46 -10.22 -10.14
C ILE A 75 9.77 -8.89 -10.83
N GLY A 76 9.14 -7.81 -10.35
CA GLY A 76 9.27 -6.50 -10.97
C GLY A 76 8.54 -6.43 -12.30
N ASN A 77 8.85 -5.41 -13.07
CA ASN A 77 8.23 -5.17 -14.37
C ASN A 77 9.10 -5.69 -15.51
N GLU A 78 8.68 -6.72 -16.22
CA GLU A 78 9.44 -7.34 -17.30
C GLU A 78 9.66 -6.42 -18.51
N LYS A 79 8.74 -5.50 -18.76
CA LYS A 79 8.78 -4.59 -19.92
C LYS A 79 9.42 -3.24 -19.66
N GLY A 80 9.53 -2.86 -18.41
CA GLY A 80 10.04 -1.55 -17.98
C GLY A 80 11.32 -1.65 -17.17
N ASP A 81 11.36 -0.88 -16.09
CA ASP A 81 12.41 -0.99 -15.09
C ASP A 81 12.27 -2.33 -14.36
N LYS A 82 13.18 -3.25 -14.65
CA LYS A 82 13.19 -4.60 -14.08
C LYS A 82 13.59 -4.65 -12.60
N SER A 83 13.82 -3.50 -11.99
CA SER A 83 14.16 -3.44 -10.57
C SER A 83 12.99 -3.92 -9.72
N PRO A 84 13.20 -4.90 -8.85
CA PRO A 84 12.15 -5.39 -7.96
C PRO A 84 11.73 -4.29 -6.96
N TYR A 85 10.50 -4.40 -6.47
CA TYR A 85 10.00 -3.57 -5.40
C TYR A 85 10.14 -4.29 -4.07
N SER A 86 10.72 -3.58 -3.11
CA SER A 86 10.94 -4.10 -1.76
C SER A 86 9.92 -3.59 -0.76
N GLY A 87 9.21 -2.51 -1.09
CA GLY A 87 8.26 -1.87 -0.20
C GLY A 87 6.95 -1.50 -0.87
N TRP A 88 5.85 -1.81 -0.20
CA TRP A 88 4.50 -1.55 -0.67
C TRP A 88 3.77 -0.59 0.28
N TYR A 89 3.34 0.59 -0.20
CA TYR A 89 2.57 1.58 0.56
C TYR A 89 1.11 1.14 0.71
N ALA A 90 0.91 0.07 1.43
CA ALA A 90 -0.36 -0.56 1.77
C ALA A 90 -0.14 -1.56 2.93
N PRO A 91 -1.22 -2.09 3.53
CA PRO A 91 -2.62 -1.77 3.28
C PRO A 91 -3.06 -0.46 3.90
N GLY A 92 -4.17 0.09 3.39
CA GLY A 92 -4.92 1.15 4.03
C GLY A 92 -5.80 0.58 5.15
N VAL A 93 -5.72 1.14 6.35
CA VAL A 93 -6.46 0.64 7.54
C VAL A 93 -7.33 1.67 8.22
N ASN A 94 -7.50 2.85 7.61
CA ASN A 94 -8.50 3.79 8.09
C ASN A 94 -9.89 3.17 8.05
N ILE A 95 -10.75 3.52 8.97
CA ILE A 95 -12.12 2.99 9.00
C ILE A 95 -13.04 3.82 8.11
N HIS A 96 -14.09 3.19 7.58
CA HIS A 96 -15.14 3.91 6.87
C HIS A 96 -16.01 4.67 7.87
N ARG A 97 -15.92 5.98 7.86
CA ARG A 97 -16.76 6.87 8.70
C ARG A 97 -17.97 7.41 7.95
N SER A 98 -17.92 7.39 6.63
CA SER A 98 -18.98 7.85 5.75
C SER A 98 -18.97 7.05 4.46
N PRO A 99 -20.15 6.72 3.89
CA PRO A 99 -20.21 6.09 2.57
C PRO A 99 -19.73 7.01 1.44
N PHE A 100 -19.63 8.31 1.71
CA PHE A 100 -19.18 9.32 0.76
C PHE A 100 -17.66 9.57 0.82
N GLY A 101 -16.92 8.80 1.57
CA GLY A 101 -15.46 8.89 1.61
C GLY A 101 -14.84 8.55 0.25
N GLY A 102 -14.04 9.47 -0.31
CA GLY A 102 -13.48 9.32 -1.66
C GLY A 102 -12.50 8.17 -1.84
N ARG A 103 -12.00 7.59 -0.73
CA ARG A 103 -11.01 6.51 -0.72
C ARG A 103 -11.48 5.26 0.01
N ASN A 104 -12.79 5.07 0.18
CA ASN A 104 -13.34 3.89 0.85
C ASN A 104 -12.94 2.57 0.18
N PHE A 105 -12.67 2.56 -1.12
CA PHE A 105 -12.25 1.37 -1.86
C PHE A 105 -10.94 0.77 -1.37
N GLU A 106 -10.05 1.58 -0.79
CA GLU A 106 -8.75 1.13 -0.31
C GLU A 106 -8.73 0.75 1.18
N TYR A 107 -9.85 0.90 1.86
CA TYR A 107 -10.03 0.55 3.27
C TYR A 107 -10.98 -0.64 3.41
N TYR A 108 -10.81 -1.41 4.49
CA TYR A 108 -11.52 -2.69 4.64
C TYR A 108 -12.97 -2.53 5.07
N SER A 109 -13.23 -1.77 6.14
CA SER A 109 -14.56 -1.66 6.73
C SER A 109 -14.68 -0.48 7.67
N GLU A 110 -15.87 -0.30 8.24
CA GLU A 110 -16.14 0.59 9.37
C GLU A 110 -15.75 0.00 10.73
N ASP A 111 -15.48 -1.32 10.79
CA ASP A 111 -15.08 -2.03 11.98
C ASP A 111 -13.56 -2.16 12.06
N GLY A 112 -12.97 -1.64 13.15
CA GLY A 112 -11.52 -1.66 13.34
C GLY A 112 -10.97 -3.07 13.58
N MET A 113 -11.75 -3.99 14.18
CA MET A 113 -11.31 -5.36 14.43
C MET A 113 -11.24 -6.15 13.13
N LEU A 114 -12.29 -6.08 12.30
CA LEU A 114 -12.31 -6.72 10.99
C LEU A 114 -11.19 -6.17 10.11
N SER A 115 -11.05 -4.85 10.04
CA SER A 115 -9.98 -4.18 9.28
C SER A 115 -8.60 -4.64 9.73
N GLY A 116 -8.37 -4.70 11.04
CA GLY A 116 -7.09 -5.14 11.62
C GLY A 116 -6.76 -6.60 11.31
N ILE A 117 -7.74 -7.50 11.42
CA ILE A 117 -7.54 -8.93 11.12
C ILE A 117 -7.22 -9.14 9.63
N MET A 118 -7.98 -8.52 8.73
CA MET A 118 -7.78 -8.69 7.29
C MET A 118 -6.47 -8.06 6.84
N ALA A 119 -6.16 -6.86 7.34
CA ALA A 119 -4.88 -6.21 7.06
C ALA A 119 -3.69 -7.02 7.55
N ALA A 120 -3.75 -7.59 8.76
CA ALA A 120 -2.67 -8.39 9.30
C ALA A 120 -2.37 -9.63 8.44
N GLU A 121 -3.39 -10.29 7.93
CA GLU A 121 -3.19 -11.44 7.04
C GLU A 121 -2.63 -11.02 5.67
N GLN A 122 -3.05 -9.91 5.12
CA GLN A 122 -2.50 -9.38 3.88
C GLN A 122 -1.03 -8.97 4.05
N ILE A 123 -0.68 -8.33 5.16
CA ILE A 123 0.70 -7.99 5.53
C ILE A 123 1.56 -9.25 5.64
N LYS A 124 1.10 -10.26 6.38
CA LYS A 124 1.82 -11.55 6.49
C LYS A 124 2.08 -12.18 5.13
N GLY A 125 1.07 -12.16 4.26
CA GLY A 125 1.20 -12.66 2.89
C GLY A 125 2.31 -11.93 2.12
N CYS A 126 2.26 -10.62 2.07
CA CYS A 126 3.23 -9.78 1.36
C CYS A 126 4.65 -9.94 1.93
N ASN A 127 4.79 -9.85 3.26
CA ASN A 127 6.08 -9.98 3.92
C ASN A 127 6.71 -11.38 3.74
N SER A 128 5.88 -12.42 3.59
CA SER A 128 6.37 -13.79 3.34
C SER A 128 7.12 -13.93 2.00
N LYS A 129 6.97 -12.95 1.11
CA LYS A 129 7.65 -12.87 -0.18
C LYS A 129 8.86 -11.94 -0.17
N GLY A 130 9.17 -11.33 0.96
CA GLY A 130 10.31 -10.40 1.10
C GLY A 130 9.98 -8.95 0.78
N VAL A 131 8.72 -8.62 0.50
CA VAL A 131 8.26 -7.24 0.32
C VAL A 131 7.68 -6.75 1.65
N PHE A 132 8.23 -5.68 2.19
CA PHE A 132 7.70 -5.07 3.41
C PHE A 132 6.55 -4.11 3.10
N THR A 133 5.71 -3.86 4.10
CA THR A 133 4.50 -3.08 3.95
C THR A 133 4.55 -1.81 4.79
N PHE A 134 3.98 -0.73 4.26
CA PHE A 134 3.75 0.50 4.99
C PHE A 134 2.26 0.65 5.27
N VAL A 135 1.85 0.29 6.47
CA VAL A 135 0.46 0.47 6.90
C VAL A 135 0.12 1.95 6.90
N LYS A 136 -0.97 2.33 6.28
CA LYS A 136 -1.39 3.72 6.11
C LYS A 136 -2.88 3.90 6.43
N HIS A 137 -3.31 5.14 6.78
CA HIS A 137 -2.52 6.38 6.79
C HIS A 137 -2.33 6.89 8.23
N PHE A 138 -1.94 6.11 9.15
CA PHE A 138 -1.83 6.35 10.58
C PHE A 138 -3.21 6.60 11.24
N ALA A 139 -3.80 7.79 11.05
CA ALA A 139 -5.10 8.12 11.61
C ALA A 139 -5.82 9.16 10.73
N VAL A 140 -7.15 9.19 10.83
CA VAL A 140 -8.08 10.22 10.34
C VAL A 140 -8.00 10.60 8.86
N ASN A 141 -7.61 9.67 8.00
CA ASN A 141 -7.60 9.88 6.55
C ASN A 141 -8.87 9.35 5.86
N GLU A 142 -10.02 9.58 6.46
CA GLU A 142 -11.31 9.12 5.95
C GLU A 142 -12.00 10.14 5.04
N GLN A 143 -11.48 11.36 4.97
CA GLN A 143 -12.04 12.46 4.18
C GLN A 143 -11.07 12.90 3.09
N GLU A 144 -11.61 13.18 1.90
CA GLU A 144 -10.84 13.69 0.76
C GLU A 144 -11.30 15.10 0.32
N THR A 145 -12.35 15.64 0.93
CA THR A 145 -12.87 16.97 0.58
C THR A 145 -11.82 18.04 0.87
N HIS A 146 -11.50 18.86 -0.14
CA HIS A 146 -10.53 19.94 -0.07
C HIS A 146 -9.07 19.56 0.19
N ARG A 147 -8.70 18.31 0.01
CA ARG A 147 -7.36 17.80 0.30
C ARG A 147 -6.22 18.58 -0.37
N SER A 148 -6.39 19.00 -1.60
CA SER A 148 -5.30 19.59 -2.40
C SER A 148 -5.20 21.10 -2.35
N ILE A 149 -6.24 21.81 -1.95
CA ILE A 149 -6.36 23.27 -2.13
C ILE A 149 -6.32 24.02 -0.81
N SER A 150 -7.02 23.54 0.20
CA SER A 150 -7.16 24.23 1.48
C SER A 150 -6.76 23.38 2.69
N GLY A 151 -6.24 22.19 2.46
CA GLY A 151 -5.96 21.22 3.50
C GLY A 151 -7.22 20.50 3.97
N ASP A 152 -7.04 19.24 4.29
CA ASP A 152 -8.08 18.43 4.94
C ASP A 152 -8.11 18.73 6.41
N SER A 153 -9.30 18.83 6.97
CA SER A 153 -9.50 18.93 8.40
C SER A 153 -10.30 17.73 8.87
N SER A 154 -9.69 16.94 9.72
CA SER A 154 -10.36 15.86 10.44
C SER A 154 -10.40 16.19 11.92
N TYR A 155 -11.58 16.04 12.52
CA TYR A 155 -11.78 16.31 13.94
C TYR A 155 -11.87 15.00 14.71
N LEU A 156 -11.04 14.86 15.74
CA LEU A 156 -11.15 13.80 16.73
C LEU A 156 -12.02 14.27 17.87
N THR A 157 -13.04 13.51 18.21
CA THR A 157 -13.92 13.74 19.37
C THR A 157 -13.65 12.68 20.42
#